data_3efc1fa15eef91238f6091c05c06716c
#
_entry.id   3efc1fa15eef91238f6091c05c06716c
#
_cell.length_a   1.000
_cell.length_b   1.000
_cell.length_c   1.000
_cell.angle_alpha   90.00
_cell.angle_beta   90.00
_cell.angle_gamma   90.00
#
_symmetry.space_group_name_H-M   'P 1'
#
loop_
_entity.id
_entity.type
_entity.pdbx_description
1 polymer ?
#
loop_
_entity_poly.entity_id
_entity_poly.type
_entity_poly.pdbx_seq_one_letter_code
_entity_poly.pdbx_strand_id
1 'polypeptide(L)'
;MSDQAIVKEIGNRIRKQRLLQNYSQSELATRAGISVSTLQKIEYGTASTIKTIIQVLRVLGKLESLNNFIPGPKPSPIELEKFEGKQRERASSS
;
A
#
# COMPACT_ATOMS: atom_id res chain seq x y z
N MET A 1 22.33 -2.20 3.99
CA MET A 1 21.28 -3.17 4.32
C MET A 1 21.09 -4.14 3.17
N SER A 2 20.88 -5.42 3.49
CA SER A 2 20.58 -6.39 2.45
C SER A 2 19.14 -6.21 1.95
N ASP A 3 18.87 -6.74 0.76
CA ASP A 3 17.52 -6.73 0.22
C ASP A 3 16.53 -7.39 1.17
N GLN A 4 16.92 -8.53 1.73
CA GLN A 4 16.07 -9.26 2.66
C GLN A 4 15.78 -8.44 3.92
N ALA A 5 16.75 -7.71 4.42
CA ALA A 5 16.56 -6.88 5.60
C ALA A 5 15.56 -5.75 5.30
N ILE A 6 15.60 -5.19 4.09
CA ILE A 6 14.68 -4.13 3.68
C ILE A 6 13.26 -4.68 3.55
N VAL A 7 13.10 -5.84 2.94
CA VAL A 7 11.79 -6.49 2.82
C VAL A 7 11.20 -6.76 4.19
N LYS A 8 12.03 -7.25 5.11
CA LYS A 8 11.60 -7.52 6.47
C LYS A 8 11.17 -6.25 7.20
N GLU A 9 11.91 -5.16 6.99
CA GLU A 9 11.57 -3.87 7.59
C GLU A 9 10.23 -3.34 7.06
N ILE A 10 9.98 -3.48 5.76
CA ILE A 10 8.72 -3.09 5.16
C ILE A 10 7.57 -3.86 5.80
N GLY A 11 7.72 -5.16 5.93
CA GLY A 11 6.72 -6.01 6.56
C GLY A 11 6.45 -5.62 8.00
N ASN A 12 7.51 -5.30 8.74
CA ASN A 12 7.39 -4.86 10.13
C ASN A 12 6.64 -3.54 10.25
N ARG A 13 6.89 -2.60 9.34
CA ARG A 13 6.19 -1.31 9.32
C ARG A 13 4.71 -1.48 9.00
N ILE A 14 4.39 -2.37 8.06
CA ILE A 14 3.00 -2.70 7.75
C ILE A 14 2.31 -3.28 8.99
N ARG A 15 2.96 -4.20 9.67
CA ARG A 15 2.43 -4.79 10.89
C ARG A 15 2.17 -3.73 11.96
N LYS A 16 3.11 -2.81 12.15
CA LYS A 16 2.95 -1.74 13.13
C LYS A 16 1.76 -0.83 12.79
N GLN A 17 1.62 -0.47 11.53
CA GLN A 17 0.48 0.35 11.11
C GLN A 17 -0.85 -0.38 11.31
N ARG A 18 -0.87 -1.68 11.03
CA ARG A 18 -2.05 -2.49 11.26
C ARG A 18 -2.45 -2.46 12.74
N LEU A 19 -1.48 -2.69 13.61
CA LEU A 19 -1.73 -2.71 15.05
C LEU A 19 -2.17 -1.35 15.58
N LEU A 20 -1.57 -0.27 15.08
CA LEU A 20 -1.96 1.08 15.46
C LEU A 20 -3.41 1.37 15.11
N GLN A 21 -3.92 0.77 14.05
CA GLN A 21 -5.30 0.97 13.61
C GLN A 21 -6.24 -0.10 14.14
N ASN A 22 -5.74 -0.96 15.03
CA ASN A 22 -6.52 -2.00 15.69
C ASN A 22 -7.13 -3.02 14.71
N TYR A 23 -6.46 -3.26 13.59
CA TYR A 23 -6.89 -4.33 12.69
C TYR A 23 -6.26 -5.66 13.10
N SER A 24 -7.06 -6.71 13.10
CA SER A 24 -6.51 -8.06 13.08
C SER A 24 -5.95 -8.35 11.69
N GLN A 25 -5.13 -9.38 11.57
CA GLN A 25 -4.66 -9.81 10.25
C GLN A 25 -5.82 -10.19 9.34
N SER A 26 -6.81 -10.86 9.91
CA SER A 26 -8.00 -11.27 9.16
C SER A 26 -8.76 -10.06 8.62
N GLU A 27 -8.95 -9.04 9.45
CA GLU A 27 -9.66 -7.83 9.04
C GLU A 27 -8.93 -7.08 7.94
N LEU A 28 -7.63 -6.89 8.12
CA LEU A 28 -6.85 -6.18 7.11
C LEU A 28 -6.82 -6.95 5.80
N ALA A 29 -6.59 -8.26 5.86
CA ALA A 29 -6.54 -9.09 4.67
C ALA A 29 -7.86 -9.03 3.91
N THR A 30 -8.98 -9.17 4.62
CA THR A 30 -10.31 -9.12 4.01
C THR A 30 -10.55 -7.78 3.32
N ARG A 31 -10.24 -6.68 4.00
CA ARG A 31 -10.42 -5.35 3.43
C ARG A 31 -9.51 -5.09 2.25
N ALA A 32 -8.31 -5.64 2.27
CA ALA A 32 -7.34 -5.47 1.18
C ALA A 32 -7.60 -6.41 0.00
N GLY A 33 -8.49 -7.38 0.16
CA GLY A 33 -8.78 -8.33 -0.90
C GLY A 33 -7.68 -9.37 -1.09
N ILE A 34 -6.96 -9.71 -0.03
CA ILE A 34 -5.90 -10.72 -0.06
C ILE A 34 -6.17 -11.77 1.02
N SER A 35 -5.50 -12.90 0.92
CA SER A 35 -5.62 -13.94 1.95
C SER A 35 -4.85 -13.56 3.19
N VAL A 36 -5.26 -14.10 4.34
CA VAL A 36 -4.52 -13.94 5.60
C VAL A 36 -3.11 -14.48 5.45
N SER A 37 -2.96 -15.60 4.75
CA SER A 37 -1.65 -16.20 4.51
C SER A 37 -0.73 -15.22 3.77
N THR A 38 -1.25 -14.52 2.76
CA THR A 38 -0.48 -13.52 2.03
C THR A 38 -0.04 -12.38 2.95
N LEU A 39 -0.95 -11.89 3.79
CA LEU A 39 -0.62 -10.82 4.71
C LEU A 39 0.42 -11.26 5.74
N GLN A 40 0.29 -12.48 6.25
CA GLN A 40 1.27 -13.04 7.19
C GLN A 40 2.65 -13.09 6.57
N LYS A 41 2.75 -13.50 5.31
CA LYS A 41 4.03 -13.55 4.60
C LYS A 41 4.64 -12.17 4.45
N ILE A 42 3.82 -11.16 4.13
CA ILE A 42 4.30 -9.78 4.02
C ILE A 42 4.85 -9.31 5.36
N GLU A 43 4.10 -9.48 6.43
CA GLU A 43 4.51 -9.04 7.76
C GLU A 43 5.72 -9.79 8.29
N TYR A 44 5.87 -11.04 7.88
CA TYR A 44 7.00 -11.86 8.27
C TYR A 44 8.28 -11.48 7.50
N GLY A 45 8.15 -10.79 6.39
CA GLY A 45 9.30 -10.35 5.60
C GLY A 45 9.58 -11.22 4.39
N THR A 46 8.59 -11.94 3.91
CA THR A 46 8.69 -12.66 2.65
C THR A 46 8.32 -11.70 1.51
N ALA A 47 9.02 -11.79 0.40
CA ALA A 47 8.78 -10.94 -0.75
C ALA A 47 7.35 -11.07 -1.25
N SER A 48 6.80 -9.97 -1.73
CA SER A 48 5.44 -9.91 -2.26
C SER A 48 5.42 -9.04 -3.51
N THR A 49 4.31 -9.05 -4.23
CA THR A 49 4.17 -8.19 -5.39
C THR A 49 3.86 -6.77 -4.97
N ILE A 50 4.24 -5.82 -5.81
CA ILE A 50 3.93 -4.42 -5.56
C ILE A 50 2.42 -4.20 -5.50
N LYS A 51 1.67 -4.89 -6.36
CA LYS A 51 0.21 -4.79 -6.36
C LYS A 51 -0.38 -5.14 -4.98
N THR A 52 0.10 -6.22 -4.39
CA THR A 52 -0.38 -6.64 -3.07
C THR A 52 -0.05 -5.59 -2.01
N ILE A 53 1.15 -5.05 -2.05
CA ILE A 53 1.55 -3.98 -1.12
C ILE A 53 0.65 -2.76 -1.28
N ILE A 54 0.32 -2.38 -2.51
CA ILE A 54 -0.58 -1.26 -2.78
C ILE A 54 -1.96 -1.52 -2.17
N GLN A 55 -2.48 -2.74 -2.32
CA GLN A 55 -3.78 -3.10 -1.75
C GLN A 55 -3.80 -2.93 -0.23
N VAL A 56 -2.73 -3.35 0.43
CA VAL A 56 -2.60 -3.21 1.89
C VAL A 56 -2.47 -1.74 2.29
N LEU A 57 -1.61 -0.99 1.62
CA LEU A 57 -1.41 0.43 1.93
C LEU A 57 -2.68 1.24 1.74
N ARG A 58 -3.49 0.88 0.75
CA ARG A 58 -4.76 1.57 0.51
C ARG A 58 -5.69 1.45 1.71
N VAL A 59 -5.81 0.26 2.27
CA VAL A 59 -6.67 0.04 3.44
C VAL A 59 -6.12 0.77 4.65
N LEU A 60 -4.80 0.78 4.82
CA LEU A 60 -4.16 1.46 5.95
C LEU A 60 -4.16 2.99 5.80
N GLY A 61 -4.60 3.51 4.65
CA GLY A 61 -4.59 4.95 4.41
C GLY A 61 -3.18 5.50 4.21
N LYS A 62 -2.24 4.67 3.77
CA LYS A 62 -0.83 5.04 3.62
C LYS A 62 -0.36 5.02 2.18
N LEU A 63 -1.30 5.07 1.24
CA LEU A 63 -0.95 5.01 -0.17
C LEU A 63 -0.04 6.16 -0.60
N GLU A 64 -0.20 7.32 0.02
CA GLU A 64 0.63 8.50 -0.29
C GLU A 64 2.10 8.31 0.07
N SER A 65 2.42 7.32 0.90
CA SER A 65 3.81 6.98 1.19
C SER A 65 4.59 6.62 -0.06
N LEU A 66 3.91 6.20 -1.12
CA LEU A 66 4.57 5.90 -2.39
C LEU A 66 5.22 7.13 -3.01
N ASN A 67 4.77 8.34 -2.66
CA ASN A 67 5.40 9.57 -3.14
C ASN A 67 6.84 9.69 -2.65
N ASN A 68 7.13 9.14 -1.49
CA ASN A 68 8.49 9.10 -0.95
C ASN A 68 9.23 7.84 -1.36
N PHE A 69 8.49 6.78 -1.67
CA PHE A 69 9.07 5.51 -2.10
C PHE A 69 9.77 5.67 -3.44
N ILE A 70 9.06 6.20 -4.42
CA ILE A 70 9.62 6.54 -5.73
C ILE A 70 9.07 7.90 -6.10
N PRO A 71 9.83 8.97 -5.83
CA PRO A 71 9.36 10.31 -6.16
C PRO A 71 9.16 10.43 -7.67
N GLY A 72 8.00 10.92 -8.04
CA GLY A 72 7.71 11.18 -9.43
C GLY A 72 7.93 12.64 -9.80
N PRO A 73 7.83 12.98 -11.07
CA PRO A 73 7.79 14.37 -11.45
C PRO A 73 6.54 15.03 -10.88
N LYS A 74 6.56 16.31 -10.73
CA LYS A 74 5.40 17.03 -10.18
C LYS A 74 4.30 17.15 -11.22
N PRO A 75 3.03 16.95 -10.85
CA PRO A 75 2.59 16.38 -9.60
C PRO A 75 2.94 14.91 -9.49
N SER A 76 2.89 14.36 -8.27
CA SER A 76 3.20 12.94 -8.08
C SER A 76 2.14 12.07 -8.77
N PRO A 77 2.46 10.79 -9.08
CA PRO A 77 1.48 9.90 -9.67
C PRO A 77 0.18 9.76 -8.86
N ILE A 78 0.29 9.77 -7.55
CA ILE A 78 -0.90 9.66 -6.70
C ILE A 78 -1.73 10.92 -6.75
N GLU A 79 -1.10 12.09 -6.75
CA GLU A 79 -1.80 13.36 -6.90
C GLU A 79 -2.46 13.47 -8.26
N LEU A 80 -1.78 13.00 -9.31
CA LEU A 80 -2.37 12.96 -10.63
C LEU A 80 -3.61 12.06 -10.68
N GLU A 81 -3.54 10.90 -10.04
CA GLU A 81 -4.67 10.00 -9.98
C GLU A 81 -5.88 10.67 -9.34
N LYS A 82 -5.67 11.35 -8.22
CA LYS A 82 -6.73 12.07 -7.54
C LYS A 82 -7.31 13.17 -8.41
N PHE A 83 -6.43 13.91 -9.08
CA PHE A 83 -6.84 14.99 -9.97
C PHE A 83 -7.63 14.44 -11.16
N GLU A 84 -7.14 13.40 -11.79
CA GLU A 84 -7.81 12.79 -12.93
C GLU A 84 -9.17 12.21 -12.55
N GLY A 85 -9.32 11.69 -11.35
CA GLY A 85 -10.59 11.21 -10.88
C GLY A 85 -11.64 12.32 -10.86
N LYS A 86 -11.26 13.51 -10.40
CA LYS A 86 -12.14 14.67 -10.42
C LYS A 86 -12.41 15.14 -11.83
N GLN A 87 -11.40 15.16 -12.66
CA GLN A 87 -11.54 15.60 -14.05
C GLN A 87 -12.48 14.68 -14.82
N ARG A 88 -12.40 13.40 -14.55
CA ARG A 88 -13.22 12.42 -15.25
C ARG A 88 -14.71 12.65 -15.02
N GLU A 89 -15.09 13.15 -13.85
CA GLU A 89 -16.47 13.44 -13.55
C GLU A 89 -17.02 14.59 -14.43
N ARG A 90 -16.14 15.49 -14.88
CA ARG A 90 -16.53 16.63 -15.67
C ARG A 90 -16.34 16.43 -17.15
N ALA A 91 -15.35 15.66 -17.53
CA ALA A 91 -14.94 15.50 -18.91
C ALA A 91 -14.68 14.03 -19.23
N SER A 92 -15.66 13.21 -18.93
CA SER A 92 -15.56 11.77 -19.07
C SER A 92 -15.25 11.32 -20.49
N SER A 93 -15.44 12.16 -21.45
CA SER A 93 -15.18 11.85 -22.86
C SER A 93 -13.70 11.93 -23.23
N SER A 94 -12.92 12.56 -22.42
CA SER A 94 -11.51 12.80 -22.76
C SER A 94 -10.57 11.67 -22.41
#